data_6b2feb05ec0bc7eeada9376b0e978241
#
_entry.id   6b2feb05ec0bc7eeada9376b0e978241
#
_cell.length_a   1.000
_cell.length_b   1.000
_cell.length_c   1.000
_cell.angle_alpha   90.00
_cell.angle_beta   90.00
_cell.angle_gamma   90.00
#
_symmetry.space_group_name_H-M   'P 1'
#
loop_
_entity.id
_entity.type
_entity.pdbx_description
1 polymer ?
#
loop_
_entity_poly.entity_id
_entity_poly.type
_entity_poly.pdbx_seq_one_letter_code
_entity_poly.pdbx_strand_id
1 'polypeptide(L)'
;MNKVKINLIIINLFFIFIFNNILNAATDFYIVTKVDNEIITNIDIVQEANYLIALNNDLKEINKKSLLSLARESLIREKIKKNEINKQNKSSIMVKDDVLENLIKNHYKKLKFNNLNEFKNYLAIYNLNLSDIKEKIKIEIFWNQLVYFKYKKLLNVNVEEIKKKVDNNKNNNNEIKKYLLSEILFSIEDKKNFKIKNNEIREKINKNGFKTAANIYSISST
;
A
#
# COMPACT_ATOMS: atom_id res chain seq x y z
N MET A 1 19.11 14.18 -64.78
CA MET A 1 17.96 13.36 -64.35
C MET A 1 18.28 12.32 -63.24
N ASN A 2 19.53 11.94 -63.06
CA ASN A 2 19.90 10.89 -62.07
C ASN A 2 20.06 11.38 -60.58
N LYS A 3 20.47 12.63 -60.35
CA LYS A 3 20.67 13.12 -58.96
C LYS A 3 19.37 13.28 -58.17
N VAL A 4 18.28 13.70 -58.82
CA VAL A 4 16.96 13.85 -58.15
C VAL A 4 16.38 12.50 -57.77
N LYS A 5 16.52 11.46 -58.60
CA LYS A 5 16.05 10.10 -58.30
C LYS A 5 16.84 9.48 -57.13
N ILE A 6 18.14 9.72 -57.03
CA ILE A 6 19.00 9.22 -55.95
C ILE A 6 18.61 9.88 -54.64
N ASN A 7 18.38 11.19 -54.62
CA ASN A 7 17.93 11.89 -53.40
C ASN A 7 16.55 11.40 -52.94
N LEU A 8 15.63 11.09 -53.86
CA LEU A 8 14.31 10.56 -53.49
C LEU A 8 14.39 9.16 -52.86
N ILE A 9 15.32 8.33 -53.37
CA ILE A 9 15.57 6.98 -52.83
C ILE A 9 16.19 7.08 -51.43
N ILE A 10 17.14 7.98 -51.21
CA ILE A 10 17.78 8.20 -49.89
C ILE A 10 16.76 8.70 -48.86
N ILE A 11 15.88 9.63 -49.25
CA ILE A 11 14.82 10.15 -48.37
C ILE A 11 13.82 9.03 -48.04
N ASN A 12 13.44 8.18 -48.97
CA ASN A 12 12.56 7.05 -48.69
C ASN A 12 13.21 5.99 -47.78
N LEU A 13 14.50 5.71 -47.98
CA LEU A 13 15.26 4.79 -47.13
C LEU A 13 15.40 5.33 -45.70
N PHE A 14 15.61 6.64 -45.54
CA PHE A 14 15.66 7.32 -44.24
C PHE A 14 14.31 7.29 -43.55
N PHE A 15 13.21 7.45 -44.27
CA PHE A 15 11.85 7.35 -43.71
C PHE A 15 11.52 5.93 -43.23
N ILE A 16 11.94 4.91 -43.98
CA ILE A 16 11.78 3.50 -43.55
C ILE A 16 12.58 3.19 -42.27
N PHE A 17 13.77 3.80 -42.12
CA PHE A 17 14.62 3.60 -40.93
C PHE A 17 14.06 4.26 -39.68
N ILE A 18 13.34 5.39 -39.81
CA ILE A 18 12.69 6.07 -38.67
C ILE A 18 11.46 5.30 -38.18
N PHE A 19 10.69 4.69 -39.06
CA PHE A 19 9.47 3.97 -38.69
C PHE A 19 9.73 2.60 -38.02
N ASN A 20 10.91 2.00 -38.17
CA ASN A 20 11.19 0.70 -37.57
C ASN A 20 11.52 0.75 -36.05
N ASN A 21 11.67 1.95 -35.45
CA ASN A 21 12.00 2.06 -34.03
C ASN A 21 10.78 2.23 -33.08
N ILE A 22 9.54 2.17 -33.60
CA ILE A 22 8.32 2.44 -32.79
C ILE A 22 7.70 1.16 -32.23
N LEU A 23 8.26 -0.03 -32.48
CA LEU A 23 7.56 -1.30 -32.23
C LEU A 23 8.14 -2.17 -31.09
N ASN A 24 8.63 -1.61 -30.00
CA ASN A 24 9.07 -2.45 -28.89
C ASN A 24 8.74 -1.87 -27.49
N ALA A 25 7.48 -1.64 -27.21
CA ALA A 25 7.00 -1.48 -25.84
C ALA A 25 5.73 -2.32 -25.61
N ALA A 26 5.72 -3.55 -26.13
CA ALA A 26 4.78 -4.55 -25.61
C ALA A 26 5.29 -4.95 -24.21
N THR A 27 4.84 -4.26 -23.17
CA THR A 27 4.96 -4.79 -21.82
C THR A 27 4.18 -6.10 -21.82
N ASP A 28 4.89 -7.23 -21.68
CA ASP A 28 4.26 -8.54 -21.55
C ASP A 28 3.20 -8.47 -20.45
N PHE A 29 1.93 -8.53 -20.86
CA PHE A 29 0.79 -8.55 -19.94
C PHE A 29 0.51 -10.00 -19.57
N TYR A 30 0.59 -10.33 -18.27
CA TYR A 30 0.25 -11.65 -17.78
C TYR A 30 -0.41 -11.61 -16.42
N ILE A 31 -1.23 -12.63 -16.16
CA ILE A 31 -1.89 -12.82 -14.86
C ILE A 31 -0.88 -13.44 -13.89
N VAL A 32 -0.68 -12.78 -12.75
CA VAL A 32 0.22 -13.25 -11.69
C VAL A 32 -0.52 -14.10 -10.68
N THR A 33 -1.75 -13.71 -10.32
CA THR A 33 -2.58 -14.46 -9.36
C THR A 33 -4.06 -14.12 -9.53
N LYS A 34 -4.91 -14.95 -8.94
CA LYS A 34 -6.35 -14.75 -8.89
C LYS A 34 -6.82 -14.79 -7.45
N VAL A 35 -7.74 -13.91 -7.09
CA VAL A 35 -8.39 -13.83 -5.78
C VAL A 35 -9.90 -13.90 -6.02
N ASP A 36 -10.53 -15.01 -5.71
CA ASP A 36 -11.93 -15.33 -6.09
C ASP A 36 -12.11 -15.14 -7.62
N ASN A 37 -12.93 -14.17 -8.01
CA ASN A 37 -13.21 -13.84 -9.42
C ASN A 37 -12.36 -12.68 -9.97
N GLU A 38 -11.52 -12.07 -9.16
CA GLU A 38 -10.65 -10.96 -9.56
C GLU A 38 -9.24 -11.44 -9.89
N ILE A 39 -8.68 -10.91 -10.96
CA ILE A 39 -7.29 -11.19 -11.38
C ILE A 39 -6.38 -10.06 -10.90
N ILE A 40 -5.11 -10.41 -10.68
CA ILE A 40 -4.01 -9.49 -10.41
C ILE A 40 -2.95 -9.74 -11.48
N THR A 41 -2.63 -8.70 -12.22
CA THR A 41 -1.63 -8.75 -13.31
C THR A 41 -0.28 -8.24 -12.85
N ASN A 42 0.74 -8.46 -13.67
CA ASN A 42 2.06 -7.87 -13.45
C ASN A 42 2.02 -6.33 -13.48
N ILE A 43 1.13 -5.74 -14.27
CA ILE A 43 0.98 -4.27 -14.34
C ILE A 43 0.36 -3.74 -13.05
N ASP A 44 -0.66 -4.41 -12.50
CA ASP A 44 -1.27 -4.04 -11.23
C ASP A 44 -0.23 -4.04 -10.11
N ILE A 45 0.67 -5.04 -10.08
CA ILE A 45 1.73 -5.14 -9.07
C ILE A 45 2.72 -3.97 -9.20
N VAL A 46 3.09 -3.57 -10.41
CA VAL A 46 3.98 -2.42 -10.63
C VAL A 46 3.28 -1.12 -10.19
N GLN A 47 2.02 -0.95 -10.51
CA GLN A 47 1.24 0.22 -10.10
C GLN A 47 1.09 0.28 -8.57
N GLU A 48 0.83 -0.85 -7.93
CA GLU A 48 0.80 -0.94 -6.47
C GLU A 48 2.16 -0.64 -5.84
N ALA A 49 3.26 -1.12 -6.42
CA ALA A 49 4.60 -0.77 -5.96
C ALA A 49 4.85 0.74 -6.02
N ASN A 50 4.42 1.40 -7.08
CA ASN A 50 4.47 2.85 -7.20
C ASN A 50 3.64 3.55 -6.11
N TYR A 51 2.42 3.04 -5.84
CA TYR A 51 1.57 3.53 -4.76
C TYR A 51 2.25 3.42 -3.39
N LEU A 52 2.81 2.26 -3.08
CA LEU A 52 3.49 2.02 -1.82
C LEU A 52 4.70 2.95 -1.63
N ILE A 53 5.52 3.14 -2.67
CA ILE A 53 6.66 4.06 -2.64
C ILE A 53 6.19 5.51 -2.49
N ALA A 54 5.15 5.92 -3.22
CA ALA A 54 4.64 7.28 -3.16
C ALA A 54 4.15 7.66 -1.76
N LEU A 55 3.55 6.71 -1.03
CA LEU A 55 3.06 6.96 0.32
C LEU A 55 4.10 6.67 1.42
N ASN A 56 5.16 5.94 1.10
CA ASN A 56 6.24 5.63 2.04
C ASN A 56 7.60 5.62 1.34
N ASN A 57 8.32 6.73 1.45
CA ASN A 57 9.62 6.90 0.81
C ASN A 57 10.69 5.90 1.30
N ASP A 58 10.55 5.33 2.50
CA ASP A 58 11.52 4.34 3.01
C ASP A 58 11.54 3.07 2.14
N LEU A 59 10.46 2.81 1.40
CA LEU A 59 10.37 1.66 0.50
C LEU A 59 11.24 1.80 -0.76
N LYS A 60 11.79 2.97 -1.04
CA LYS A 60 12.77 3.18 -2.12
C LYS A 60 14.08 2.45 -1.87
N GLU A 61 14.41 2.23 -0.59
CA GLU A 61 15.65 1.58 -0.17
C GLU A 61 15.61 0.04 -0.25
N ILE A 62 14.43 -0.54 -0.45
CA ILE A 62 14.32 -2.00 -0.58
C ILE A 62 14.56 -2.45 -2.02
N ASN A 63 15.08 -3.67 -2.16
CA ASN A 63 15.31 -4.23 -3.49
C ASN A 63 14.00 -4.45 -4.26
N LYS A 64 14.06 -4.36 -5.58
CA LYS A 64 12.90 -4.47 -6.48
C LYS A 64 12.08 -5.74 -6.25
N LYS A 65 12.72 -6.89 -6.01
CA LYS A 65 12.03 -8.18 -5.80
C LYS A 65 11.17 -8.14 -4.54
N SER A 66 11.71 -7.63 -3.43
CA SER A 66 10.97 -7.48 -2.17
C SER A 66 9.84 -6.48 -2.29
N LEU A 67 10.04 -5.37 -3.00
CA LEU A 67 9.01 -4.39 -3.26
C LEU A 67 7.84 -4.97 -4.06
N LEU A 68 8.11 -5.70 -5.14
CA LEU A 68 7.07 -6.34 -5.95
C LEU A 68 6.32 -7.43 -5.17
N SER A 69 7.01 -8.18 -4.29
CA SER A 69 6.36 -9.13 -3.40
C SER A 69 5.41 -8.43 -2.42
N LEU A 70 5.85 -7.34 -1.80
CA LEU A 70 5.04 -6.52 -0.91
C LEU A 70 3.80 -5.95 -1.63
N ALA A 71 3.98 -5.44 -2.84
CA ALA A 71 2.90 -4.92 -3.68
C ALA A 71 1.88 -6.01 -4.03
N ARG A 72 2.34 -7.20 -4.40
CA ARG A 72 1.46 -8.35 -4.66
C ARG A 72 0.62 -8.71 -3.44
N GLU A 73 1.23 -8.80 -2.27
CA GLU A 73 0.53 -9.10 -1.03
C GLU A 73 -0.46 -8.00 -0.63
N SER A 74 -0.11 -6.73 -0.86
CA SER A 74 -1.00 -5.59 -0.65
C SER A 74 -2.25 -5.71 -1.51
N LEU A 75 -2.10 -5.98 -2.80
CA LEU A 75 -3.24 -6.17 -3.71
C LEU A 75 -4.11 -7.36 -3.33
N ILE A 76 -3.51 -8.48 -2.94
CA ILE A 76 -4.26 -9.66 -2.49
C ILE A 76 -5.14 -9.28 -1.28
N ARG A 77 -4.56 -8.61 -0.27
CA ARG A 77 -5.32 -8.16 0.89
C ARG A 77 -6.43 -7.18 0.52
N GLU A 78 -6.15 -6.23 -0.37
CA GLU A 78 -7.16 -5.27 -0.85
C GLU A 78 -8.33 -5.98 -1.56
N LYS A 79 -8.03 -6.94 -2.44
CA LYS A 79 -9.06 -7.73 -3.15
C LYS A 79 -9.91 -8.54 -2.17
N ILE A 80 -9.30 -9.19 -1.17
CA ILE A 80 -10.02 -9.92 -0.12
C ILE A 80 -10.95 -8.98 0.65
N LYS A 81 -10.45 -7.82 1.11
CA LYS A 81 -11.26 -6.82 1.81
C LYS A 81 -12.44 -6.37 0.96
N LYS A 82 -12.19 -6.02 -0.30
CA LYS A 82 -13.21 -5.57 -1.25
C LYS A 82 -14.28 -6.63 -1.48
N ASN A 83 -13.88 -7.90 -1.64
CA ASN A 83 -14.80 -9.01 -1.81
C ASN A 83 -15.68 -9.20 -0.57
N GLU A 84 -15.11 -9.16 0.64
CA GLU A 84 -15.87 -9.28 1.87
C GLU A 84 -16.84 -8.11 2.09
N ILE A 85 -16.40 -6.87 1.80
CA ILE A 85 -17.27 -5.68 1.83
C ILE A 85 -18.43 -5.83 0.85
N ASN A 86 -18.18 -6.37 -0.35
CA ASN A 86 -19.20 -6.55 -1.37
C ASN A 86 -20.23 -7.65 -1.03
N LYS A 87 -19.84 -8.70 -0.29
CA LYS A 87 -20.74 -9.75 0.21
C LYS A 87 -21.72 -9.23 1.25
N GLN A 88 -21.34 -8.21 2.01
CA GLN A 88 -22.23 -7.57 2.98
C GLN A 88 -23.06 -6.51 2.26
N ASN A 89 -24.37 -6.67 2.22
CA ASN A 89 -25.29 -5.75 1.51
C ASN A 89 -24.97 -4.29 1.76
N LYS A 90 -24.62 -3.56 0.71
CA LYS A 90 -24.01 -2.21 0.66
C LYS A 90 -24.85 -1.05 1.23
N SER A 91 -26.08 -1.29 1.65
CA SER A 91 -27.06 -0.22 1.94
C SER A 91 -26.81 0.58 3.22
N SER A 92 -25.84 0.22 4.05
CA SER A 92 -25.64 0.87 5.35
C SER A 92 -24.27 1.56 5.56
N ILE A 93 -23.34 1.48 4.59
CA ILE A 93 -22.01 2.03 4.78
C ILE A 93 -21.80 3.17 3.80
N MET A 94 -21.97 4.40 4.27
CA MET A 94 -21.61 5.62 3.53
C MET A 94 -20.40 6.27 4.18
N VAL A 95 -19.37 6.53 3.38
CA VAL A 95 -18.28 7.39 3.81
C VAL A 95 -18.69 8.82 3.52
N LYS A 96 -18.76 9.65 4.57
CA LYS A 96 -19.01 11.07 4.40
C LYS A 96 -17.82 11.72 3.70
N ASP A 97 -18.09 12.64 2.78
CA ASP A 97 -17.05 13.30 1.98
C ASP A 97 -16.06 14.07 2.86
N ASP A 98 -16.53 14.71 3.92
CA ASP A 98 -15.69 15.44 4.88
C ASP A 98 -14.67 14.52 5.60
N VAL A 99 -15.07 13.29 5.92
CA VAL A 99 -14.16 12.30 6.53
C VAL A 99 -13.07 11.90 5.53
N LEU A 100 -13.45 11.63 4.27
CA LEU A 100 -12.53 11.27 3.22
C LEU A 100 -11.53 12.41 2.93
N GLU A 101 -12.01 13.63 2.83
CA GLU A 101 -11.18 14.82 2.62
C GLU A 101 -10.18 15.03 3.76
N ASN A 102 -10.64 14.88 5.01
CA ASN A 102 -9.75 14.98 6.17
C ASN A 102 -8.66 13.90 6.18
N LEU A 103 -8.99 12.67 5.80
CA LEU A 103 -7.99 11.59 5.70
C LEU A 103 -6.97 11.88 4.60
N ILE A 104 -7.40 12.34 3.44
CA ILE A 104 -6.51 12.77 2.35
C ILE A 104 -5.60 13.91 2.82
N LYS A 105 -6.17 14.90 3.53
CA LYS A 105 -5.41 16.00 4.10
C LYS A 105 -4.33 15.51 5.07
N ASN A 106 -4.65 14.52 5.89
CA ASN A 106 -3.67 13.92 6.80
C ASN A 106 -2.56 13.19 6.04
N HIS A 107 -2.88 12.48 4.95
CA HIS A 107 -1.88 11.82 4.11
C HIS A 107 -0.91 12.82 3.49
N TYR A 108 -1.39 13.86 2.80
CA TYR A 108 -0.48 14.79 2.16
C TYR A 108 0.33 15.63 3.16
N LYS A 109 -0.25 15.97 4.33
CA LYS A 109 0.50 16.65 5.39
C LYS A 109 1.59 15.77 6.01
N LYS A 110 1.33 14.48 6.20
CA LYS A 110 2.34 13.52 6.67
C LYS A 110 3.53 13.42 5.71
N LEU A 111 3.28 13.56 4.42
CA LEU A 111 4.29 13.64 3.36
C LEU A 111 4.89 15.05 3.20
N LYS A 112 4.52 16.01 4.08
CA LYS A 112 5.00 17.39 4.12
C LYS A 112 4.58 18.25 2.92
N PHE A 113 3.46 17.93 2.25
CA PHE A 113 2.86 18.81 1.24
C PHE A 113 1.96 19.85 1.90
N ASN A 114 2.00 21.08 1.39
CA ASN A 114 1.22 22.20 1.93
C ASN A 114 -0.25 22.17 1.50
N ASN A 115 -0.50 21.69 0.29
CA ASN A 115 -1.83 21.68 -0.31
C ASN A 115 -2.08 20.47 -1.21
N LEU A 116 -3.35 20.29 -1.58
CA LEU A 116 -3.79 19.16 -2.39
C LEU A 116 -3.20 19.16 -3.81
N ASN A 117 -2.92 20.34 -4.39
CA ASN A 117 -2.38 20.41 -5.75
C ASN A 117 -0.92 19.94 -5.81
N GLU A 118 -0.11 20.33 -4.82
CA GLU A 118 1.24 19.79 -4.69
C GLU A 118 1.22 18.26 -4.56
N PHE A 119 0.30 17.73 -3.76
CA PHE A 119 0.15 16.28 -3.62
C PHE A 119 -0.28 15.60 -4.91
N LYS A 120 -1.23 16.16 -5.67
CA LYS A 120 -1.64 15.65 -6.99
C LYS A 120 -0.46 15.60 -7.96
N ASN A 121 0.33 16.68 -8.04
CA ASN A 121 1.51 16.74 -8.89
C ASN A 121 2.56 15.69 -8.50
N TYR A 122 2.73 15.48 -7.19
CA TYR A 122 3.61 14.42 -6.68
C TYR A 122 3.12 13.03 -7.07
N LEU A 123 1.82 12.72 -6.92
CA LEU A 123 1.25 11.43 -7.31
C LEU A 123 1.44 11.15 -8.80
N ALA A 124 1.33 12.17 -9.66
CA ALA A 124 1.51 12.04 -11.09
C ALA A 124 2.93 11.55 -11.48
N ILE A 125 3.96 11.87 -10.68
CA ILE A 125 5.34 11.35 -10.89
C ILE A 125 5.38 9.81 -10.82
N TYR A 126 4.46 9.22 -10.05
CA TYR A 126 4.34 7.76 -9.89
C TYR A 126 3.24 7.15 -10.76
N ASN A 127 2.72 7.89 -11.74
CA ASN A 127 1.56 7.49 -12.55
C ASN A 127 0.31 7.15 -11.71
N LEU A 128 0.12 7.89 -10.61
CA LEU A 128 -1.03 7.77 -9.72
C LEU A 128 -1.88 9.03 -9.80
N ASN A 129 -3.17 8.86 -9.54
CA ASN A 129 -4.09 9.98 -9.41
C ASN A 129 -4.78 9.98 -8.04
N LEU A 130 -5.43 11.09 -7.69
CA LEU A 130 -6.09 11.24 -6.39
C LEU A 130 -7.26 10.27 -6.21
N SER A 131 -7.91 9.83 -7.29
CA SER A 131 -9.02 8.87 -7.22
C SER A 131 -8.53 7.49 -6.75
N ASP A 132 -7.34 7.07 -7.15
CA ASP A 132 -6.74 5.80 -6.72
C ASP A 132 -6.53 5.82 -5.20
N ILE A 133 -6.02 6.94 -4.67
CA ILE A 133 -5.85 7.11 -3.23
C ILE A 133 -7.19 7.10 -2.49
N LYS A 134 -8.18 7.82 -3.03
CA LYS A 134 -9.54 7.87 -2.45
C LYS A 134 -10.18 6.49 -2.37
N GLU A 135 -10.04 5.70 -3.42
CA GLU A 135 -10.63 4.35 -3.50
C GLU A 135 -10.02 3.43 -2.44
N LYS A 136 -8.70 3.42 -2.32
CA LYS A 136 -8.00 2.63 -1.30
C LYS A 136 -8.37 3.06 0.12
N ILE A 137 -8.46 4.35 0.40
CA ILE A 137 -8.91 4.86 1.70
C ILE A 137 -10.35 4.42 1.99
N LYS A 138 -11.26 4.46 1.01
CA LYS A 138 -12.65 3.99 1.19
C LYS A 138 -12.70 2.51 1.54
N ILE A 139 -11.91 1.67 0.87
CA ILE A 139 -11.84 0.23 1.17
C ILE A 139 -11.41 0.02 2.62
N GLU A 140 -10.39 0.74 3.10
CA GLU A 140 -9.94 0.65 4.49
C GLU A 140 -11.01 1.11 5.50
N ILE A 141 -11.71 2.21 5.22
CA ILE A 141 -12.80 2.69 6.08
C ILE A 141 -13.90 1.63 6.15
N PHE A 142 -14.35 1.12 5.01
CA PHE A 142 -15.41 0.11 4.95
C PHE A 142 -15.01 -1.18 5.64
N TRP A 143 -13.77 -1.62 5.45
CA TRP A 143 -13.23 -2.78 6.13
C TRP A 143 -13.25 -2.62 7.65
N ASN A 144 -12.74 -1.49 8.15
CA ASN A 144 -12.72 -1.21 9.59
C ASN A 144 -14.13 -1.14 10.18
N GLN A 145 -15.08 -0.54 9.47
CA GLN A 145 -16.49 -0.52 9.88
C GLN A 145 -17.08 -1.94 9.90
N LEU A 146 -16.83 -2.74 8.87
CA LEU A 146 -17.29 -4.13 8.79
C LEU A 146 -16.76 -4.95 9.98
N VAL A 147 -15.47 -4.88 10.26
CA VAL A 147 -14.84 -5.56 11.40
C VAL A 147 -15.46 -5.09 12.71
N TYR A 148 -15.60 -3.78 12.90
CA TYR A 148 -16.23 -3.23 14.09
C TYR A 148 -17.65 -3.74 14.28
N PHE A 149 -18.53 -3.67 13.28
CA PHE A 149 -19.90 -4.15 13.38
C PHE A 149 -20.02 -5.65 13.64
N LYS A 150 -19.14 -6.44 13.03
CA LYS A 150 -19.11 -7.89 13.20
C LYS A 150 -18.69 -8.30 14.62
N TYR A 151 -17.73 -7.60 15.21
CA TYR A 151 -17.10 -8.03 16.46
C TYR A 151 -17.44 -7.16 17.68
N LYS A 152 -18.08 -5.99 17.51
CA LYS A 152 -18.40 -5.09 18.63
C LYS A 152 -19.19 -5.75 19.76
N LYS A 153 -20.04 -6.74 19.45
CA LYS A 153 -20.83 -7.49 20.48
C LYS A 153 -19.96 -8.46 21.28
N LEU A 154 -18.79 -8.83 20.76
CA LEU A 154 -17.84 -9.70 21.45
C LEU A 154 -16.89 -8.91 22.37
N LEU A 155 -16.88 -7.60 22.25
CA LEU A 155 -16.09 -6.70 23.08
C LEU A 155 -16.82 -6.50 24.42
N ASN A 156 -16.53 -7.36 25.39
CA ASN A 156 -17.01 -7.17 26.76
C ASN A 156 -16.05 -6.23 27.50
N VAL A 157 -16.28 -4.93 27.37
CA VAL A 157 -15.45 -3.91 28.04
C VAL A 157 -16.08 -3.59 29.39
N ASN A 158 -15.47 -4.06 30.47
CA ASN A 158 -15.87 -3.69 31.82
C ASN A 158 -15.34 -2.28 32.15
N VAL A 159 -16.17 -1.26 31.86
CA VAL A 159 -15.82 0.15 32.08
C VAL A 159 -15.51 0.45 33.53
N GLU A 160 -16.18 -0.20 34.48
CA GLU A 160 -15.95 0.00 35.90
C GLU A 160 -14.59 -0.54 36.36
N GLU A 161 -14.19 -1.70 35.85
CA GLU A 161 -12.87 -2.25 36.14
C GLU A 161 -11.76 -1.36 35.58
N ILE A 162 -11.96 -0.82 34.37
CA ILE A 162 -11.00 0.13 33.77
C ILE A 162 -10.92 1.41 34.58
N LYS A 163 -12.06 1.97 35.01
CA LYS A 163 -12.09 3.16 35.88
C LYS A 163 -11.33 2.89 37.20
N LYS A 164 -11.61 1.77 37.87
CA LYS A 164 -10.90 1.39 39.08
C LYS A 164 -9.37 1.28 38.86
N LYS A 165 -8.94 0.69 37.75
CA LYS A 165 -7.51 0.62 37.40
C LYS A 165 -6.90 1.99 37.17
N VAL A 166 -7.62 2.90 36.50
CA VAL A 166 -7.15 4.28 36.27
C VAL A 166 -7.07 5.07 37.57
N ASP A 167 -8.08 4.97 38.44
CA ASP A 167 -8.12 5.70 39.70
C ASP A 167 -7.07 5.18 40.71
N ASN A 168 -6.85 3.87 40.75
CA ASN A 168 -5.78 3.27 41.53
C ASN A 168 -4.38 3.72 41.07
N ASN A 169 -4.19 3.86 39.76
CA ASN A 169 -2.93 4.34 39.20
C ASN A 169 -2.71 5.84 39.43
N LYS A 170 -3.77 6.66 39.50
CA LYS A 170 -3.66 8.09 39.84
C LYS A 170 -3.22 8.32 41.31
N ASN A 171 -3.64 7.43 42.21
CA ASN A 171 -3.29 7.53 43.64
C ASN A 171 -1.88 7.01 43.97
N ASN A 172 -1.29 6.24 43.06
CA ASN A 172 0.11 5.85 43.14
C ASN A 172 0.94 6.92 42.45
N ASN A 173 1.69 7.72 43.19
CA ASN A 173 2.68 8.70 42.69
C ASN A 173 3.87 8.06 41.95
N ASN A 174 3.64 6.97 41.25
CA ASN A 174 4.64 6.35 40.40
C ASN A 174 4.80 7.19 39.11
N GLU A 175 6.02 7.58 38.83
CA GLU A 175 6.39 8.19 37.58
C GLU A 175 5.80 7.38 36.41
N ILE A 176 4.87 7.97 35.66
CA ILE A 176 4.28 7.33 34.50
C ILE A 176 5.35 7.35 33.40
N LYS A 177 6.08 6.25 33.28
CA LYS A 177 7.00 6.07 32.14
C LYS A 177 6.16 5.75 30.91
N LYS A 178 6.13 6.67 29.93
CA LYS A 178 5.53 6.43 28.61
C LYS A 178 6.56 5.77 27.70
N TYR A 179 6.20 4.61 27.18
CA TYR A 179 7.01 3.92 26.17
C TYR A 179 6.27 4.02 24.83
N LEU A 180 6.97 4.46 23.80
CA LEU A 180 6.51 4.32 22.41
C LEU A 180 7.01 2.96 21.92
N LEU A 181 6.10 2.01 21.80
CA LEU A 181 6.41 0.67 21.33
C LEU A 181 5.99 0.51 19.88
N SER A 182 6.77 -0.27 19.15
CA SER A 182 6.43 -0.70 17.80
C SER A 182 6.62 -2.21 17.73
N GLU A 183 5.75 -2.89 17.00
CA GLU A 183 5.79 -4.33 16.84
C GLU A 183 5.80 -4.74 15.37
N ILE A 184 6.36 -5.91 15.09
CA ILE A 184 6.24 -6.61 13.81
C ILE A 184 5.53 -7.92 14.10
N LEU A 185 4.28 -8.02 13.67
CA LEU A 185 3.51 -9.25 13.77
C LEU A 185 3.71 -10.07 12.50
N PHE A 186 4.23 -11.29 12.63
CA PHE A 186 4.47 -12.18 11.50
C PHE A 186 3.97 -13.60 11.76
N SER A 187 3.52 -14.28 10.70
CA SER A 187 3.12 -15.67 10.76
C SER A 187 4.29 -16.61 10.46
N ILE A 188 4.24 -17.80 11.04
CA ILE A 188 5.15 -18.92 10.76
C ILE A 188 4.30 -20.17 10.48
N GLU A 189 4.70 -20.95 9.50
CA GLU A 189 4.03 -22.22 9.17
C GLU A 189 4.42 -23.33 10.17
N ASP A 190 5.68 -23.35 10.61
CA ASP A 190 6.22 -24.31 11.58
C ASP A 190 7.07 -23.57 12.64
N LYS A 191 6.95 -23.99 13.91
CA LYS A 191 7.75 -23.47 15.03
C LYS A 191 9.26 -23.56 14.78
N LYS A 192 9.71 -24.54 14.02
CA LYS A 192 11.13 -24.70 13.64
C LYS A 192 11.64 -23.52 12.80
N ASN A 193 10.77 -22.90 12.02
CA ASN A 193 11.10 -21.77 11.15
C ASN A 193 11.15 -20.43 11.90
N PHE A 194 10.72 -20.38 13.18
CA PHE A 194 10.71 -19.15 13.95
C PHE A 194 12.08 -18.49 14.07
N LYS A 195 13.14 -19.28 14.39
CA LYS A 195 14.50 -18.73 14.55
C LYS A 195 15.01 -18.12 13.24
N ILE A 196 14.78 -18.82 12.13
CA ILE A 196 15.21 -18.37 10.81
C ILE A 196 14.51 -17.06 10.46
N LYS A 197 13.19 -17.02 10.59
CA LYS A 197 12.38 -15.84 10.27
C LYS A 197 12.69 -14.65 11.20
N ASN A 198 12.87 -14.91 12.50
CA ASN A 198 13.25 -13.87 13.45
C ASN A 198 14.63 -13.27 13.14
N ASN A 199 15.61 -14.09 12.76
CA ASN A 199 16.95 -13.62 12.36
C ASN A 199 16.87 -12.78 11.08
N GLU A 200 16.13 -13.23 10.08
CA GLU A 200 15.90 -12.48 8.83
C GLU A 200 15.32 -11.08 9.12
N ILE A 201 14.31 -11.02 9.99
CA ILE A 201 13.68 -9.74 10.39
C ILE A 201 14.68 -8.85 11.14
N ARG A 202 15.46 -9.41 12.08
CA ARG A 202 16.49 -8.68 12.82
C ARG A 202 17.59 -8.12 11.92
N GLU A 203 18.08 -8.92 10.98
CA GLU A 203 19.05 -8.45 9.98
C GLU A 203 18.48 -7.31 9.14
N LYS A 204 17.21 -7.41 8.76
CA LYS A 204 16.52 -6.35 8.02
C LYS A 204 16.36 -5.08 8.85
N ILE A 205 16.03 -5.22 10.15
CA ILE A 205 15.98 -4.08 11.08
C ILE A 205 17.35 -3.40 11.17
N ASN A 206 18.42 -4.18 11.34
CA ASN A 206 19.78 -3.63 11.46
C ASN A 206 20.23 -2.93 10.17
N LYS A 207 19.87 -3.46 9.00
CA LYS A 207 20.30 -2.92 7.71
C LYS A 207 19.45 -1.73 7.24
N ASN A 208 18.15 -1.76 7.44
CA ASN A 208 17.19 -0.83 6.81
C ASN A 208 16.27 -0.12 7.82
N GLY A 209 16.47 -0.35 9.12
CA GLY A 209 15.65 0.22 10.18
C GLY A 209 14.35 -0.56 10.44
N PHE A 210 13.80 -0.35 11.64
CA PHE A 210 12.59 -1.04 12.12
C PHE A 210 11.37 -0.81 11.22
N LYS A 211 11.14 0.44 10.83
CA LYS A 211 9.97 0.82 10.01
C LYS A 211 9.95 0.09 8.66
N THR A 212 11.10 -0.01 7.99
CA THR A 212 11.22 -0.74 6.72
C THR A 212 10.98 -2.24 6.92
N ALA A 213 11.53 -2.82 7.99
CA ALA A 213 11.29 -4.21 8.32
C ALA A 213 9.81 -4.47 8.65
N ALA A 214 9.15 -3.59 9.41
CA ALA A 214 7.74 -3.68 9.71
C ALA A 214 6.87 -3.66 8.45
N ASN A 215 7.14 -2.75 7.51
CA ASN A 215 6.42 -2.69 6.24
C ASN A 215 6.56 -3.96 5.37
N ILE A 216 7.68 -4.68 5.51
CA ILE A 216 7.95 -5.88 4.72
C ILE A 216 7.36 -7.15 5.38
N TYR A 217 7.45 -7.25 6.70
CA TYR A 217 7.18 -8.50 7.40
C TYR A 217 5.93 -8.48 8.27
N SER A 218 5.43 -7.29 8.67
CA SER A 218 4.25 -7.24 9.52
C SER A 218 2.98 -7.56 8.74
N ILE A 219 2.18 -8.46 9.31
CA ILE A 219 0.84 -8.80 8.82
C ILE A 219 -0.24 -7.87 9.40
N SER A 220 0.11 -7.06 10.41
CA SER A 220 -0.76 -6.01 10.91
C SER A 220 -0.62 -4.77 10.04
N SER A 221 -1.75 -4.22 9.59
CA SER A 221 -1.80 -2.87 9.03
C SER A 221 -1.75 -1.88 10.19
N THR A 222 -0.62 -1.22 10.37
CA THR A 222 -0.50 -0.05 11.26
C THR A 222 -0.83 1.21 10.54
#